data_bc612c212b5435bd8e9e63bff9bd5ada
#
_entry.id   bc612c212b5435bd8e9e63bff9bd5ada
#
_cell.length_a   1.000
_cell.length_b   1.000
_cell.length_c   1.000
_cell.angle_alpha   90.00
_cell.angle_beta   90.00
_cell.angle_gamma   90.00
#
_symmetry.space_group_name_H-M   'P 1'
#
loop_
_entity.id
_entity.type
_entity.pdbx_description
1 polymer ?
#
loop_
_entity_poly.entity_id
_entity_poly.type
_entity_poly.pdbx_seq_one_letter_code
_entity_poly.pdbx_strand_id
1 'polypeptide(L)'
;MTDKSQYSDQSVMRAFYQRLFPFRYLFQWLNHSAVPSPDFAHREFVFTFTVHGQEVVQRYQSYPTADLLRKACIDGTYPRIDIGPVYSTNPRDRKTLRKASAFRPVSRELVFDIDMNDYDDIRTCCTGANICQKCWAYITMAIKVVDVALREDFGFKHIMWVYSGRRGAHAWVCDKRARDMDDSKRRAVYGYLELLRGGDQGGKRVNVRRPLHPHLERSLNILKEHFQTTVLAEQDPWAEEKAAHLLNLLPDEKLRTALQKKWDSSPSRPSTSKWADIDSVAKSGALSKSPKELMEAKQDIVLEYTYPRLDADVGKKLNHLLKSPFVVHPATGRICVPIDLRKVDEFDPLGVPKVTELLAEIDGWQGEDAEKKIQDWEKTSLKPYIEWFRAFVAGLLKDEKDNGVKREREENSSAMEF
;
A
#
# COMPACT_ATOMS: atom_id res chain seq x y z
N MET A 1 -9.50 -15.97 -22.56
CA MET A 1 -10.19 -15.10 -21.56
C MET A 1 -10.45 -16.01 -20.36
N THR A 2 -9.71 -15.85 -19.29
CA THR A 2 -10.00 -16.57 -18.03
C THR A 2 -11.31 -16.04 -17.48
N ASP A 3 -12.26 -16.93 -17.27
CA ASP A 3 -13.56 -16.57 -16.71
C ASP A 3 -13.38 -16.02 -15.28
N LYS A 4 -13.57 -14.70 -15.15
CA LYS A 4 -13.45 -13.99 -13.86
C LYS A 4 -14.46 -14.49 -12.82
N SER A 5 -15.52 -15.21 -13.25
CA SER A 5 -16.54 -15.82 -12.40
C SER A 5 -15.97 -16.93 -11.51
N GLN A 6 -14.97 -17.63 -12.00
CA GLN A 6 -14.35 -18.77 -11.32
C GLN A 6 -13.79 -18.44 -9.93
N TYR A 7 -13.20 -17.23 -9.73
CA TYR A 7 -12.59 -16.85 -8.43
C TYR A 7 -13.60 -16.31 -7.42
N SER A 8 -14.81 -16.00 -7.87
CA SER A 8 -15.94 -15.53 -7.06
C SER A 8 -17.02 -16.59 -6.93
N ASP A 9 -16.77 -17.82 -7.41
CA ASP A 9 -17.67 -18.94 -7.26
C ASP A 9 -17.91 -19.25 -5.79
N GLN A 10 -19.17 -19.51 -5.42
CA GLN A 10 -19.57 -19.71 -4.04
C GLN A 10 -18.90 -20.92 -3.40
N SER A 11 -18.67 -22.01 -4.17
CA SER A 11 -18.02 -23.22 -3.66
C SER A 11 -16.53 -22.95 -3.37
N VAL A 12 -15.85 -22.23 -4.26
CA VAL A 12 -14.46 -21.82 -4.10
C VAL A 12 -14.30 -20.89 -2.90
N MET A 13 -15.16 -19.87 -2.78
CA MET A 13 -15.10 -18.94 -1.66
C MET A 13 -15.45 -19.61 -0.32
N ARG A 14 -16.39 -20.55 -0.30
CA ARG A 14 -16.72 -21.34 0.89
C ARG A 14 -15.53 -22.18 1.33
N ALA A 15 -14.91 -22.93 0.42
CA ALA A 15 -13.73 -23.74 0.70
C ALA A 15 -12.56 -22.85 1.20
N PHE A 16 -12.35 -21.70 0.58
CA PHE A 16 -11.33 -20.73 1.00
C PHE A 16 -11.54 -20.25 2.45
N TYR A 17 -12.74 -19.82 2.82
CA TYR A 17 -13.03 -19.36 4.18
C TYR A 17 -13.02 -20.49 5.21
N GLN A 18 -13.35 -21.71 4.81
CA GLN A 18 -13.29 -22.87 5.70
C GLN A 18 -11.85 -23.31 6.01
N ARG A 19 -10.95 -23.25 5.01
CA ARG A 19 -9.67 -23.96 5.04
C ARG A 19 -8.44 -23.05 5.10
N LEU A 20 -8.50 -21.83 4.54
CA LEU A 20 -7.31 -21.01 4.26
C LEU A 20 -7.30 -19.66 4.95
N PHE A 21 -8.45 -18.99 5.11
CA PHE A 21 -8.49 -17.63 5.62
C PHE A 21 -8.12 -17.58 7.12
N PRO A 22 -7.14 -16.75 7.53
CA PRO A 22 -6.56 -16.77 8.88
C PRO A 22 -7.38 -16.00 9.92
N PHE A 23 -8.65 -16.37 10.16
CA PHE A 23 -9.58 -15.67 11.05
C PHE A 23 -9.03 -15.41 12.45
N ARG A 24 -8.31 -16.38 13.04
CA ARG A 24 -7.72 -16.25 14.36
C ARG A 24 -6.73 -15.10 14.43
N TYR A 25 -5.84 -14.99 13.45
CA TYR A 25 -4.81 -13.95 13.45
C TYR A 25 -5.39 -12.60 13.04
N LEU A 26 -6.38 -12.58 12.13
CA LEU A 26 -7.13 -11.37 11.80
C LEU A 26 -7.84 -10.81 13.05
N PHE A 27 -8.49 -11.67 13.83
CA PHE A 27 -9.11 -11.28 15.09
C PHE A 27 -8.07 -10.68 16.05
N GLN A 28 -6.98 -11.38 16.32
CA GLN A 28 -5.93 -10.92 17.22
C GLN A 28 -5.36 -9.57 16.80
N TRP A 29 -5.15 -9.38 15.50
CA TRP A 29 -4.68 -8.12 14.93
C TRP A 29 -5.66 -6.97 15.19
N LEU A 30 -6.94 -7.13 14.84
CA LEU A 30 -7.95 -6.08 14.92
C LEU A 30 -8.54 -5.87 16.31
N ASN A 31 -8.39 -6.85 17.21
CA ASN A 31 -8.81 -6.76 18.61
C ASN A 31 -7.79 -6.07 19.51
N HIS A 32 -6.53 -5.99 19.10
CA HIS A 32 -5.39 -5.41 19.82
C HIS A 32 -5.22 -5.94 21.26
N SER A 33 -5.85 -7.06 21.57
CA SER A 33 -5.84 -7.72 22.89
C SER A 33 -6.04 -9.22 22.72
N ALA A 34 -5.50 -10.00 23.66
CA ALA A 34 -5.74 -11.43 23.74
C ALA A 34 -7.17 -11.76 24.20
N VAL A 35 -7.81 -10.84 24.92
CA VAL A 35 -9.20 -10.96 25.41
C VAL A 35 -10.10 -10.15 24.52
N PRO A 36 -11.33 -10.63 24.18
CA PRO A 36 -12.30 -9.87 23.38
C PRO A 36 -12.49 -8.46 23.91
N SER A 37 -12.44 -7.48 23.02
CA SER A 37 -12.52 -6.05 23.33
C SER A 37 -13.49 -5.33 22.37
N PRO A 38 -13.92 -4.11 22.68
CA PRO A 38 -14.69 -3.30 21.74
C PRO A 38 -14.00 -3.04 20.42
N ASP A 39 -12.65 -3.08 20.36
CA ASP A 39 -11.88 -2.83 19.13
C ASP A 39 -12.27 -3.76 17.99
N PHE A 40 -12.58 -5.01 18.29
CA PHE A 40 -13.11 -5.94 17.29
C PHE A 40 -14.66 -5.92 17.22
N ALA A 41 -15.33 -5.95 18.37
CA ALA A 41 -16.79 -6.04 18.43
C ALA A 41 -17.50 -4.81 17.84
N HIS A 42 -16.88 -3.64 17.89
CA HIS A 42 -17.40 -2.39 17.32
C HIS A 42 -16.75 -2.02 15.98
N ARG A 43 -15.91 -2.91 15.42
CA ARG A 43 -15.28 -2.70 14.12
C ARG A 43 -16.27 -2.91 12.99
N GLU A 44 -16.27 -2.01 12.02
CA GLU A 44 -17.04 -2.18 10.79
C GLU A 44 -16.33 -3.17 9.86
N PHE A 45 -17.07 -4.18 9.43
CA PHE A 45 -16.77 -5.00 8.27
C PHE A 45 -17.75 -4.67 7.16
N VAL A 46 -17.28 -4.62 5.93
CA VAL A 46 -18.09 -4.35 4.76
C VAL A 46 -17.92 -5.51 3.79
N PHE A 47 -19.03 -6.07 3.35
CA PHE A 47 -19.05 -7.14 2.36
C PHE A 47 -19.59 -6.61 1.05
N THR A 48 -18.86 -6.90 -0.03
CA THR A 48 -19.30 -6.59 -1.39
C THR A 48 -19.52 -7.90 -2.13
N PHE A 49 -20.67 -8.05 -2.75
CA PHE A 49 -21.08 -9.24 -3.49
C PHE A 49 -22.07 -8.88 -4.60
N THR A 50 -22.35 -9.82 -5.49
CA THR A 50 -23.24 -9.59 -6.63
C THR A 50 -24.56 -10.32 -6.44
N VAL A 51 -25.68 -9.62 -6.62
CA VAL A 51 -27.04 -10.18 -6.62
C VAL A 51 -27.72 -9.80 -7.93
N HIS A 52 -28.15 -10.78 -8.70
CA HIS A 52 -28.77 -10.56 -10.01
C HIS A 52 -27.96 -9.63 -10.96
N GLY A 53 -26.63 -9.75 -10.94
CA GLY A 53 -25.72 -8.93 -11.75
C GLY A 53 -25.44 -7.53 -11.22
N GLN A 54 -26.03 -7.13 -10.10
CA GLN A 54 -25.80 -5.84 -9.45
C GLN A 54 -24.86 -6.00 -8.25
N GLU A 55 -23.92 -5.09 -8.10
CA GLU A 55 -23.04 -5.04 -6.95
C GLU A 55 -23.79 -4.52 -5.72
N VAL A 56 -23.76 -5.27 -4.64
CA VAL A 56 -24.34 -4.93 -3.34
C VAL A 56 -23.22 -4.71 -2.35
N VAL A 57 -23.24 -3.56 -1.67
CA VAL A 57 -22.29 -3.21 -0.62
C VAL A 57 -23.02 -3.23 0.73
N GLN A 58 -22.73 -4.24 1.53
CA GLN A 58 -23.32 -4.44 2.87
C GLN A 58 -22.41 -3.83 3.93
N ARG A 59 -22.73 -2.62 4.37
CA ARG A 59 -21.96 -1.84 5.36
C ARG A 59 -22.44 -2.09 6.80
N TYR A 60 -21.62 -1.66 7.74
CA TYR A 60 -21.90 -1.64 9.19
C TYR A 60 -22.13 -3.03 9.79
N GLN A 61 -21.46 -4.04 9.24
CA GLN A 61 -21.42 -5.36 9.85
C GLN A 61 -20.37 -5.39 10.95
N SER A 62 -20.64 -6.09 12.05
CA SER A 62 -19.68 -6.27 13.14
C SER A 62 -19.91 -7.62 13.82
N TYR A 63 -18.86 -8.14 14.42
CA TYR A 63 -18.85 -9.47 15.01
C TYR A 63 -18.08 -9.45 16.33
N PRO A 64 -18.60 -9.98 17.42
CA PRO A 64 -17.91 -9.98 18.71
C PRO A 64 -16.73 -10.97 18.76
N THR A 65 -16.72 -12.00 17.89
CA THR A 65 -15.69 -13.05 17.90
C THR A 65 -15.24 -13.44 16.50
N ALA A 66 -14.05 -14.04 16.40
CA ALA A 66 -13.53 -14.62 15.16
C ALA A 66 -14.47 -15.68 14.56
N ASP A 67 -15.06 -16.54 15.41
CA ASP A 67 -15.94 -17.62 14.96
C ASP A 67 -17.23 -17.12 14.32
N LEU A 68 -17.80 -16.04 14.86
CA LEU A 68 -18.99 -15.41 14.27
C LEU A 68 -18.67 -14.73 12.94
N LEU A 69 -17.53 -14.08 12.82
CA LEU A 69 -17.07 -13.55 11.53
C LEU A 69 -16.82 -14.69 10.53
N ARG A 70 -16.13 -15.74 10.97
CA ARG A 70 -15.87 -16.94 10.14
C ARG A 70 -17.16 -17.56 9.63
N LYS A 71 -18.13 -17.77 10.51
CA LYS A 71 -19.45 -18.30 10.13
C LYS A 71 -20.12 -17.42 9.08
N ALA A 72 -20.15 -16.10 9.28
CA ALA A 72 -20.74 -15.17 8.33
C ALA A 72 -20.05 -15.21 6.95
N CYS A 73 -18.72 -15.31 6.92
CA CYS A 73 -17.97 -15.41 5.66
C CYS A 73 -18.22 -16.75 4.93
N ILE A 74 -18.31 -17.86 5.67
CA ILE A 74 -18.61 -19.17 5.10
C ILE A 74 -20.04 -19.23 4.54
N ASP A 75 -21.01 -18.68 5.27
CA ASP A 75 -22.42 -18.68 4.87
C ASP A 75 -22.66 -17.72 3.70
N GLY A 76 -22.05 -16.52 3.74
CA GLY A 76 -22.24 -15.48 2.74
C GLY A 76 -21.32 -15.59 1.52
N THR A 77 -20.24 -16.36 1.59
CA THR A 77 -19.25 -16.58 0.50
C THR A 77 -18.82 -15.29 -0.21
N TYR A 78 -18.59 -14.23 0.57
CA TYR A 78 -18.33 -12.90 0.06
C TYR A 78 -17.01 -12.80 -0.72
N PRO A 79 -17.00 -12.32 -1.97
CA PRO A 79 -15.79 -12.19 -2.78
C PRO A 79 -14.90 -11.01 -2.34
N ARG A 80 -15.45 -10.06 -1.55
CA ARG A 80 -14.69 -8.93 -1.05
C ARG A 80 -15.10 -8.58 0.37
N ILE A 81 -14.09 -8.38 1.22
CA ILE A 81 -14.23 -7.87 2.58
C ILE A 81 -13.36 -6.62 2.71
N ASP A 82 -13.97 -5.52 3.12
CA ASP A 82 -13.27 -4.31 3.51
C ASP A 82 -13.38 -4.10 5.02
N ILE A 83 -12.31 -3.56 5.62
CA ILE A 83 -12.21 -3.22 7.04
C ILE A 83 -12.38 -1.72 7.19
N GLY A 84 -13.29 -1.33 8.07
CA GLY A 84 -13.57 0.03 8.47
C GLY A 84 -13.05 0.37 9.86
N PRO A 85 -13.47 1.51 10.41
CA PRO A 85 -13.10 1.96 11.76
C PRO A 85 -13.79 1.16 12.85
N VAL A 86 -13.26 1.31 14.07
CA VAL A 86 -13.98 1.03 15.31
C VAL A 86 -14.92 2.20 15.59
N TYR A 87 -16.17 1.91 15.91
CA TYR A 87 -17.15 2.92 16.26
C TYR A 87 -17.36 3.00 17.79
N SER A 88 -17.88 4.12 18.24
CA SER A 88 -18.21 4.36 19.66
C SER A 88 -19.26 3.37 20.21
N THR A 89 -20.05 2.76 19.33
CA THR A 89 -21.06 1.75 19.63
C THR A 89 -21.04 0.69 18.53
N ASN A 90 -21.71 -0.44 18.79
CA ASN A 90 -21.79 -1.50 17.79
C ASN A 90 -22.42 -0.98 16.49
N PRO A 91 -21.76 -1.10 15.32
CA PRO A 91 -22.27 -0.62 14.03
C PRO A 91 -23.67 -1.16 13.65
N ARG A 92 -24.02 -2.36 14.08
CA ARG A 92 -25.35 -2.95 13.81
C ARG A 92 -26.47 -2.19 14.50
N ASP A 93 -26.18 -1.58 15.66
CA ASP A 93 -27.19 -0.90 16.47
C ASP A 93 -27.38 0.56 16.08
N ARG A 94 -26.65 1.07 15.07
CA ARG A 94 -26.66 2.48 14.68
C ARG A 94 -28.06 3.06 14.39
N LYS A 95 -28.99 2.22 13.88
CA LYS A 95 -30.37 2.65 13.55
C LYS A 95 -31.25 2.79 14.79
N THR A 96 -30.87 2.19 15.92
CA THR A 96 -31.63 2.23 17.18
C THR A 96 -31.22 3.38 18.09
N LEU A 97 -30.13 4.08 17.74
CA LEU A 97 -29.59 5.15 18.55
C LEU A 97 -30.52 6.40 18.51
N ARG A 98 -30.83 6.95 19.68
CA ARG A 98 -31.65 8.16 19.80
C ARG A 98 -31.03 9.41 19.18
N LYS A 99 -29.70 9.50 19.19
CA LYS A 99 -28.93 10.61 18.61
C LYS A 99 -27.93 10.08 17.60
N ALA A 100 -28.01 10.55 16.36
CA ALA A 100 -27.04 10.18 15.29
C ALA A 100 -25.58 10.51 15.67
N SER A 101 -25.34 11.57 16.45
CA SER A 101 -24.02 11.98 16.94
C SER A 101 -23.39 10.99 17.94
N ALA A 102 -24.18 10.06 18.51
CA ALA A 102 -23.66 9.00 19.36
C ALA A 102 -22.91 7.93 18.56
N PHE A 103 -23.15 7.82 17.25
CA PHE A 103 -22.47 6.91 16.36
C PHE A 103 -21.36 7.62 15.58
N ARG A 104 -20.13 7.44 16.03
CA ARG A 104 -18.96 8.07 15.40
C ARG A 104 -17.79 7.09 15.33
N PRO A 105 -16.94 7.17 14.29
CA PRO A 105 -15.69 6.44 14.27
C PRO A 105 -14.74 6.98 15.36
N VAL A 106 -14.08 6.11 16.08
CA VAL A 106 -13.22 6.46 17.23
C VAL A 106 -11.76 6.05 17.04
N SER A 107 -11.52 4.96 16.31
CA SER A 107 -10.18 4.43 16.10
C SER A 107 -10.11 3.68 14.77
N ARG A 108 -8.96 3.74 14.11
CA ARG A 108 -8.64 2.96 12.92
C ARG A 108 -7.15 3.02 12.66
N GLU A 109 -6.57 1.97 12.13
CA GLU A 109 -5.21 1.96 11.60
C GLU A 109 -5.03 3.15 10.63
N LEU A 110 -3.88 3.82 10.67
CA LEU A 110 -3.55 4.80 9.64
C LEU A 110 -3.14 4.00 8.40
N VAL A 111 -3.80 4.24 7.28
CA VAL A 111 -3.63 3.43 6.07
C VAL A 111 -3.16 4.28 4.91
N PHE A 112 -2.43 3.67 3.99
CA PHE A 112 -2.02 4.26 2.71
C PHE A 112 -2.37 3.28 1.60
N ASP A 113 -2.83 3.82 0.47
CA ASP A 113 -3.10 3.07 -0.76
C ASP A 113 -2.21 3.60 -1.88
N ILE A 114 -1.54 2.69 -2.57
CA ILE A 114 -0.70 2.95 -3.72
C ILE A 114 -1.19 2.09 -4.87
N ASP A 115 -1.75 2.73 -5.89
CA ASP A 115 -2.27 2.05 -7.09
C ASP A 115 -1.39 2.34 -8.30
N MET A 116 -1.09 1.31 -9.09
CA MET A 116 -0.28 1.44 -10.31
C MET A 116 -0.90 2.35 -11.38
N ASN A 117 -2.22 2.54 -11.38
CA ASN A 117 -2.86 3.48 -12.31
C ASN A 117 -2.36 4.91 -12.17
N ASP A 118 -1.97 5.29 -10.95
CA ASP A 118 -1.45 6.63 -10.68
C ASP A 118 -0.09 6.88 -11.37
N TYR A 119 0.54 5.83 -11.90
CA TYR A 119 1.81 5.87 -12.62
C TYR A 119 1.66 5.70 -14.14
N ASP A 120 0.43 5.67 -14.68
CA ASP A 120 0.18 5.43 -16.11
C ASP A 120 0.78 6.50 -17.03
N ASP A 121 0.99 7.72 -16.53
CA ASP A 121 1.62 8.81 -17.27
C ASP A 121 3.14 8.69 -17.42
N ILE A 122 3.81 7.88 -16.57
CA ILE A 122 5.27 7.72 -16.57
C ILE A 122 5.73 6.29 -16.86
N ARG A 123 4.89 5.29 -16.73
CA ARG A 123 5.22 3.92 -17.14
C ARG A 123 4.90 3.68 -18.60
N THR A 124 5.76 2.92 -19.28
CA THR A 124 5.67 2.64 -20.73
C THR A 124 5.42 1.18 -21.04
N CYS A 125 5.73 0.27 -20.11
CA CYS A 125 5.67 -1.18 -20.31
C CYS A 125 4.24 -1.76 -20.24
N CYS A 126 3.33 -1.12 -19.48
CA CYS A 126 1.97 -1.57 -19.22
C CYS A 126 1.04 -0.38 -19.05
N THR A 127 -0.29 -0.62 -19.14
CA THR A 127 -1.32 0.40 -18.90
C THR A 127 -2.48 -0.16 -18.08
N GLY A 128 -3.16 0.70 -17.34
CA GLY A 128 -4.39 0.38 -16.61
C GLY A 128 -4.18 -0.76 -15.59
N ALA A 129 -4.92 -1.85 -15.79
CA ALA A 129 -4.91 -2.97 -14.86
C ALA A 129 -3.74 -3.94 -15.02
N ASN A 130 -3.01 -3.85 -16.12
CA ASN A 130 -1.89 -4.74 -16.42
C ASN A 130 -0.63 -4.28 -15.69
N ILE A 131 0.12 -5.24 -15.16
CA ILE A 131 1.41 -5.03 -14.51
C ILE A 131 2.44 -6.05 -14.97
N CYS A 132 3.71 -5.71 -14.87
CA CYS A 132 4.85 -6.61 -15.02
C CYS A 132 5.92 -6.25 -13.99
N GLN A 133 7.00 -7.01 -13.94
CA GLN A 133 8.13 -6.78 -13.02
C GLN A 133 8.70 -5.35 -13.16
N LYS A 134 8.83 -4.84 -14.41
CA LYS A 134 9.38 -3.50 -14.68
C LYS A 134 8.55 -2.38 -14.05
N CYS A 135 7.23 -2.39 -14.18
CA CYS A 135 6.42 -1.35 -13.55
C CYS A 135 6.20 -1.59 -12.06
N TRP A 136 6.27 -2.85 -11.57
CA TRP A 136 6.14 -3.12 -10.15
C TRP A 136 7.21 -2.40 -9.30
N ALA A 137 8.37 -2.12 -9.88
CA ALA A 137 9.42 -1.35 -9.24
C ALA A 137 8.94 0.03 -8.73
N TYR A 138 7.93 0.65 -9.35
CA TYR A 138 7.33 1.89 -8.84
C TYR A 138 6.65 1.68 -7.48
N ILE A 139 5.94 0.56 -7.30
CA ILE A 139 5.34 0.20 -6.00
C ILE A 139 6.43 -0.07 -4.97
N THR A 140 7.49 -0.78 -5.35
CA THR A 140 8.66 -1.04 -4.48
C THR A 140 9.30 0.28 -4.02
N MET A 141 9.54 1.22 -4.92
CA MET A 141 10.07 2.56 -4.59
C MET A 141 9.17 3.29 -3.61
N ALA A 142 7.86 3.28 -3.87
CA ALA A 142 6.88 3.94 -3.01
C ALA A 142 6.83 3.32 -1.61
N ILE A 143 6.85 2.00 -1.51
CA ILE A 143 6.93 1.29 -0.22
C ILE A 143 8.17 1.72 0.56
N LYS A 144 9.36 1.72 -0.06
CA LYS A 144 10.63 2.10 0.59
C LYS A 144 10.59 3.52 1.15
N VAL A 145 10.14 4.49 0.35
CA VAL A 145 10.10 5.91 0.76
C VAL A 145 9.08 6.13 1.88
N VAL A 146 7.87 5.59 1.74
CA VAL A 146 6.80 5.78 2.72
C VAL A 146 7.12 5.05 4.02
N ASP A 147 7.61 3.81 3.98
CA ASP A 147 7.94 3.03 5.17
C ASP A 147 9.04 3.69 6.01
N VAL A 148 10.12 4.14 5.36
CA VAL A 148 11.21 4.84 6.05
C VAL A 148 10.72 6.13 6.69
N ALA A 149 9.89 6.92 6.02
CA ALA A 149 9.33 8.14 6.59
C ALA A 149 8.42 7.84 7.80
N LEU A 150 7.55 6.84 7.68
CA LEU A 150 6.67 6.44 8.79
C LEU A 150 7.47 5.97 10.01
N ARG A 151 8.60 5.29 9.81
CA ARG A 151 9.46 4.81 10.91
C ARG A 151 10.35 5.91 11.48
N GLU A 152 11.06 6.64 10.64
CA GLU A 152 12.09 7.58 11.10
C GLU A 152 11.50 8.95 11.47
N ASP A 153 10.57 9.49 10.68
CA ASP A 153 10.02 10.82 10.92
C ASP A 153 8.84 10.80 11.90
N PHE A 154 8.03 9.74 11.87
CA PHE A 154 6.88 9.58 12.77
C PHE A 154 7.12 8.56 13.88
N GLY A 155 8.18 7.76 13.82
CA GLY A 155 8.57 6.77 14.82
C GLY A 155 7.57 5.62 14.98
N PHE A 156 6.77 5.28 13.97
CA PHE A 156 5.89 4.12 14.00
C PHE A 156 6.70 2.83 13.89
N LYS A 157 6.25 1.78 14.58
CA LYS A 157 6.94 0.49 14.64
C LYS A 157 6.19 -0.61 13.90
N HIS A 158 4.88 -0.65 14.05
CA HIS A 158 4.03 -1.72 13.56
C HIS A 158 3.35 -1.33 12.24
N ILE A 159 4.10 -1.48 11.14
CA ILE A 159 3.64 -1.18 9.78
C ILE A 159 3.60 -2.48 9.00
N MET A 160 2.43 -2.82 8.47
CA MET A 160 2.21 -3.98 7.60
C MET A 160 1.90 -3.50 6.18
N TRP A 161 2.72 -3.90 5.22
CA TRP A 161 2.45 -3.73 3.81
C TRP A 161 1.76 -4.95 3.25
N VAL A 162 0.73 -4.75 2.43
CA VAL A 162 -0.10 -5.81 1.86
C VAL A 162 -0.27 -5.59 0.37
N TYR A 163 0.03 -6.60 -0.42
CA TYR A 163 -0.29 -6.62 -1.85
C TYR A 163 -1.81 -6.58 -2.05
N SER A 164 -2.29 -5.68 -2.90
CA SER A 164 -3.74 -5.50 -3.13
C SER A 164 -4.42 -6.64 -3.90
N GLY A 165 -3.64 -7.65 -4.32
CA GLY A 165 -4.11 -8.81 -5.11
C GLY A 165 -4.14 -8.55 -6.62
N ARG A 166 -3.80 -7.33 -7.09
CA ARG A 166 -3.79 -7.00 -8.52
C ARG A 166 -2.63 -6.11 -8.94
N ARG A 167 -2.60 -4.84 -8.54
CA ARG A 167 -1.69 -3.84 -9.10
C ARG A 167 -1.17 -2.80 -8.10
N GLY A 168 -1.40 -2.95 -6.83
CA GLY A 168 -1.01 -1.98 -5.82
C GLY A 168 -0.63 -2.59 -4.50
N ALA A 169 -0.32 -1.74 -3.54
CA ALA A 169 0.01 -2.11 -2.17
C ALA A 169 -0.65 -1.17 -1.17
N HIS A 170 -1.07 -1.73 -0.03
CA HIS A 170 -1.67 -1.02 1.08
C HIS A 170 -0.74 -1.05 2.29
N ALA A 171 -0.51 0.08 2.94
CA ALA A 171 0.10 0.10 4.26
C ALA A 171 -0.95 0.18 5.35
N TRP A 172 -0.73 -0.55 6.43
CA TRP A 172 -1.51 -0.52 7.66
C TRP A 172 -0.58 -0.19 8.83
N VAL A 173 -0.69 1.04 9.36
CA VAL A 173 0.07 1.49 10.52
C VAL A 173 -0.73 1.22 11.77
N CYS A 174 -0.30 0.23 12.56
CA CYS A 174 -1.08 -0.41 13.61
C CYS A 174 -0.76 0.10 15.02
N ASP A 175 0.24 0.96 15.18
CA ASP A 175 0.56 1.58 16.47
C ASP A 175 -0.66 2.28 17.07
N LYS A 176 -0.89 2.14 18.38
CA LYS A 176 -2.03 2.76 19.08
C LYS A 176 -2.15 4.26 18.78
N ARG A 177 -1.02 4.99 18.83
CA ARG A 177 -1.04 6.44 18.52
C ARG A 177 -1.41 6.77 17.07
N ALA A 178 -1.19 5.85 16.12
CA ALA A 178 -1.66 6.01 14.74
C ALA A 178 -3.15 5.72 14.63
N ARG A 179 -3.64 4.68 15.34
CA ARG A 179 -5.06 4.33 15.37
C ARG A 179 -5.93 5.43 15.98
N ASP A 180 -5.42 6.10 17.02
CA ASP A 180 -6.14 7.15 17.76
C ASP A 180 -6.04 8.55 17.10
N MET A 181 -5.39 8.67 15.95
CA MET A 181 -5.33 9.93 15.19
C MET A 181 -6.71 10.32 14.67
N ASP A 182 -7.10 11.57 14.94
CA ASP A 182 -8.22 12.22 14.28
C ASP A 182 -7.93 12.57 12.82
N ASP A 183 -8.95 13.01 12.09
CA ASP A 183 -8.84 13.39 10.68
C ASP A 183 -7.82 14.52 10.43
N SER A 184 -7.61 15.43 11.39
CA SER A 184 -6.66 16.53 11.25
C SER A 184 -5.22 16.03 11.26
N LYS A 185 -4.88 15.17 12.23
CA LYS A 185 -3.56 14.54 12.34
C LYS A 185 -3.27 13.64 11.13
N ARG A 186 -4.27 12.88 10.67
CA ARG A 186 -4.14 12.05 9.46
C ARG A 186 -3.84 12.90 8.23
N ARG A 187 -4.56 14.00 8.03
CA ARG A 187 -4.28 14.95 6.94
C ARG A 187 -2.87 15.55 7.03
N ALA A 188 -2.38 15.82 8.24
CA ALA A 188 -1.02 16.34 8.43
C ALA A 188 0.06 15.32 8.02
N VAL A 189 -0.11 14.04 8.38
CA VAL A 189 0.81 12.97 7.95
C VAL A 189 0.79 12.80 6.42
N TYR A 190 -0.40 12.78 5.80
CA TYR A 190 -0.52 12.73 4.35
C TYR A 190 0.11 13.95 3.67
N GLY A 191 -0.13 15.17 4.19
CA GLY A 191 0.45 16.40 3.66
C GLY A 191 1.97 16.44 3.75
N TYR A 192 2.56 15.76 4.74
CA TYR A 192 4.00 15.61 4.86
C TYR A 192 4.59 14.69 3.79
N LEU A 193 3.89 13.62 3.44
CA LEU A 193 4.32 12.62 2.46
C LEU A 193 3.95 12.99 1.02
N GLU A 194 2.96 13.85 0.81
CA GLU A 194 2.44 14.19 -0.51
C GLU A 194 3.33 15.24 -1.19
N LEU A 195 4.07 14.85 -2.23
CA LEU A 195 4.87 15.76 -3.05
C LEU A 195 4.19 16.06 -4.39
N LEU A 196 3.64 15.04 -5.03
CA LEU A 196 2.98 15.13 -6.33
C LEU A 196 1.48 15.27 -6.11
N ARG A 197 0.90 16.40 -6.53
CA ARG A 197 -0.55 16.59 -6.54
C ARG A 197 -1.05 16.39 -7.96
N GLY A 198 -2.08 15.58 -8.10
CA GLY A 198 -2.62 15.18 -9.39
C GLY A 198 -3.05 16.34 -10.27
N GLY A 199 -2.98 16.13 -11.57
CA GLY A 199 -3.41 17.03 -12.62
C GLY A 199 -2.51 16.89 -13.85
N ASP A 200 -3.10 16.49 -14.95
CA ASP A 200 -2.48 16.39 -16.26
C ASP A 200 -2.29 17.79 -16.85
N GLN A 201 -1.41 18.58 -16.24
CA GLN A 201 -1.04 19.88 -16.75
C GLN A 201 0.43 19.82 -17.14
N GLY A 202 0.71 19.81 -18.44
CA GLY A 202 2.00 19.64 -19.10
C GLY A 202 3.16 20.55 -18.67
N GLY A 203 3.33 20.72 -17.36
CA GLY A 203 4.37 21.50 -16.71
C GLY A 203 5.05 20.75 -15.56
N LYS A 204 6.08 21.36 -15.00
CA LYS A 204 6.84 20.86 -13.85
C LYS A 204 5.90 20.63 -12.66
N ARG A 205 5.77 19.38 -12.23
CA ARG A 205 4.90 18.96 -11.10
C ARG A 205 5.58 19.09 -9.74
N VAL A 206 6.92 18.96 -9.72
CA VAL A 206 7.73 19.08 -8.50
C VAL A 206 8.23 20.52 -8.37
N ASN A 207 7.77 21.19 -7.31
CA ASN A 207 8.21 22.54 -6.97
C ASN A 207 8.55 22.60 -5.48
N VAL A 208 9.79 22.23 -5.15
CA VAL A 208 10.27 22.17 -3.78
C VAL A 208 11.19 23.32 -3.44
N ARG A 209 11.13 23.77 -2.18
CA ARG A 209 12.04 24.78 -1.65
C ARG A 209 13.43 24.19 -1.45
N ARG A 210 14.43 25.06 -1.55
CA ARG A 210 15.83 24.71 -1.28
C ARG A 210 16.32 25.42 -0.01
N PRO A 211 17.15 24.77 0.83
CA PRO A 211 17.61 23.37 0.73
C PRO A 211 16.45 22.39 0.85
N LEU A 212 16.62 21.17 0.35
CA LEU A 212 15.61 20.12 0.47
C LEU A 212 15.30 19.84 1.94
N HIS A 213 14.04 19.58 2.23
CA HIS A 213 13.65 19.03 3.53
C HIS A 213 14.32 17.65 3.74
N PRO A 214 14.83 17.32 4.95
CA PRO A 214 15.53 16.05 5.22
C PRO A 214 14.81 14.81 4.71
N HIS A 215 13.49 14.76 4.85
CA HIS A 215 12.66 13.69 4.27
C HIS A 215 12.85 13.58 2.74
N LEU A 216 12.80 14.70 2.01
CA LEU A 216 12.95 14.70 0.54
C LEU A 216 14.38 14.37 0.11
N GLU A 217 15.38 14.81 0.85
CA GLU A 217 16.78 14.47 0.60
C GLU A 217 17.03 12.98 0.78
N ARG A 218 16.51 12.38 1.87
CA ARG A 218 16.55 10.94 2.11
C ARG A 218 15.79 10.17 1.02
N SER A 219 14.60 10.63 0.65
CA SER A 219 13.81 10.04 -0.43
C SER A 219 14.57 10.04 -1.75
N LEU A 220 15.19 11.17 -2.12
CA LEU A 220 16.00 11.30 -3.30
C LEU A 220 17.19 10.30 -3.29
N ASN A 221 17.83 10.11 -2.14
CA ASN A 221 18.92 9.15 -2.00
C ASN A 221 18.48 7.70 -2.20
N ILE A 222 17.28 7.34 -1.74
CA ILE A 222 16.67 6.01 -1.99
C ILE A 222 16.33 5.85 -3.48
N LEU A 223 15.78 6.88 -4.09
CA LEU A 223 15.16 6.80 -5.42
C LEU A 223 16.15 6.92 -6.59
N LYS A 224 17.30 7.56 -6.41
CA LYS A 224 18.28 7.84 -7.49
C LYS A 224 18.81 6.56 -8.19
N GLU A 225 18.97 5.46 -7.46
CA GLU A 225 19.42 4.18 -8.03
C GLU A 225 18.31 3.56 -8.88
N HIS A 226 17.08 3.57 -8.38
CA HIS A 226 15.90 3.12 -9.13
C HIS A 226 15.60 3.99 -10.35
N PHE A 227 15.93 5.28 -10.29
CA PHE A 227 15.80 6.16 -11.45
C PHE A 227 16.67 5.70 -12.62
N GLN A 228 17.91 5.29 -12.37
CA GLN A 228 18.80 4.80 -13.43
C GLN A 228 18.33 3.47 -14.02
N THR A 229 17.97 2.53 -13.18
CA THR A 229 17.60 1.17 -13.59
C THR A 229 16.18 1.09 -14.11
N THR A 230 15.22 1.54 -13.32
CA THR A 230 13.80 1.40 -13.65
C THR A 230 13.35 2.47 -14.63
N VAL A 231 13.59 3.76 -14.33
CA VAL A 231 13.03 4.83 -15.17
C VAL A 231 13.79 4.94 -16.48
N LEU A 232 15.11 5.12 -16.43
CA LEU A 232 15.88 5.39 -17.64
C LEU A 232 16.08 4.15 -18.53
N ALA A 233 16.44 3.00 -17.90
CA ALA A 233 16.79 1.81 -18.67
C ALA A 233 15.59 0.95 -19.05
N GLU A 234 14.64 0.72 -18.12
CA GLU A 234 13.53 -0.20 -18.36
C GLU A 234 12.30 0.47 -18.94
N GLN A 235 11.97 1.70 -18.51
CA GLN A 235 10.79 2.43 -19.00
C GLN A 235 11.10 3.30 -20.20
N ASP A 236 12.33 3.81 -20.34
CA ASP A 236 12.76 4.68 -21.46
C ASP A 236 11.72 5.80 -21.79
N PRO A 237 11.34 6.65 -20.80
CA PRO A 237 10.17 7.52 -20.92
C PRO A 237 10.34 8.65 -21.95
N TRP A 238 11.56 8.92 -22.39
CA TRP A 238 11.91 10.00 -23.30
C TRP A 238 12.38 9.50 -24.67
N ALA A 239 11.98 8.27 -25.04
CA ALA A 239 12.23 7.75 -26.37
C ALA A 239 11.54 8.63 -27.44
N GLU A 240 12.17 8.74 -28.60
CA GLU A 240 11.61 9.41 -29.78
C GLU A 240 11.02 10.81 -29.48
N GLU A 241 9.77 11.04 -29.86
CA GLU A 241 9.07 12.34 -29.75
C GLU A 241 8.86 12.80 -28.29
N LYS A 242 8.91 11.87 -27.33
CA LYS A 242 8.74 12.19 -25.90
C LYS A 242 9.92 12.95 -25.29
N ALA A 243 11.04 13.08 -26.01
CA ALA A 243 12.20 13.86 -25.58
C ALA A 243 11.88 15.34 -25.29
N ALA A 244 10.90 15.92 -25.98
CA ALA A 244 10.43 17.27 -25.76
C ALA A 244 9.95 17.51 -24.33
N HIS A 245 9.35 16.51 -23.68
CA HIS A 245 8.94 16.61 -22.29
C HIS A 245 10.13 16.82 -21.34
N LEU A 246 11.21 16.05 -21.52
CA LEU A 246 12.44 16.22 -20.72
C LEU A 246 13.03 17.62 -20.90
N LEU A 247 13.08 18.14 -22.15
CA LEU A 247 13.59 19.48 -22.40
C LEU A 247 12.79 20.55 -21.66
N ASN A 248 11.47 20.43 -21.60
CA ASN A 248 10.60 21.37 -20.90
C ASN A 248 10.83 21.41 -19.37
N LEU A 249 11.37 20.34 -18.80
CA LEU A 249 11.72 20.27 -17.38
C LEU A 249 13.06 20.94 -17.05
N LEU A 250 13.91 21.20 -18.06
CA LEU A 250 15.21 21.85 -17.86
C LEU A 250 15.08 23.38 -17.81
N PRO A 251 15.80 24.07 -16.89
CA PRO A 251 15.61 25.48 -16.65
C PRO A 251 16.34 26.41 -17.65
N ASP A 252 17.29 25.89 -18.42
CA ASP A 252 18.24 26.65 -19.24
C ASP A 252 17.89 26.54 -20.73
N GLU A 253 17.53 27.65 -21.37
CA GLU A 253 17.12 27.69 -22.78
C GLU A 253 18.26 27.34 -23.75
N LYS A 254 19.48 27.85 -23.49
CA LYS A 254 20.66 27.55 -24.31
C LYS A 254 20.98 26.06 -24.27
N LEU A 255 20.90 25.46 -23.10
CA LEU A 255 21.09 24.00 -22.92
C LEU A 255 20.00 23.22 -23.65
N ARG A 256 18.72 23.61 -23.50
CA ARG A 256 17.59 22.97 -24.21
C ARG A 256 17.79 22.98 -25.74
N THR A 257 18.15 24.14 -26.30
CA THR A 257 18.39 24.28 -27.74
C THR A 257 19.51 23.37 -28.22
N ALA A 258 20.63 23.31 -27.47
CA ALA A 258 21.77 22.47 -27.82
C ALA A 258 21.43 20.96 -27.74
N LEU A 259 20.68 20.55 -26.71
CA LEU A 259 20.19 19.18 -26.55
C LEU A 259 19.19 18.81 -27.63
N GLN A 260 18.24 19.68 -27.96
CA GLN A 260 17.26 19.48 -29.03
C GLN A 260 17.99 19.18 -30.34
N LYS A 261 18.91 20.05 -30.75
CA LYS A 261 19.70 19.85 -31.97
C LYS A 261 20.45 18.51 -31.98
N LYS A 262 21.01 18.12 -30.82
CA LYS A 262 21.74 16.84 -30.69
C LYS A 262 20.80 15.65 -30.83
N TRP A 263 19.61 15.69 -30.23
CA TRP A 263 18.65 14.60 -30.23
C TRP A 263 17.89 14.50 -31.56
N ASP A 264 17.62 15.61 -32.24
CA ASP A 264 17.06 15.61 -33.60
C ASP A 264 17.97 14.93 -34.60
N SER A 265 19.30 15.02 -34.43
CA SER A 265 20.27 14.29 -35.25
C SER A 265 20.38 12.79 -34.95
N SER A 266 19.76 12.31 -33.86
CA SER A 266 19.77 10.92 -33.41
C SER A 266 18.47 10.57 -32.67
N PRO A 267 17.31 10.46 -33.38
CA PRO A 267 16.00 10.32 -32.74
C PRO A 267 15.84 9.07 -31.89
N SER A 268 16.46 7.96 -32.26
CA SER A 268 16.42 6.67 -31.54
C SER A 268 17.29 6.61 -30.27
N ARG A 269 17.86 7.76 -29.85
CA ARG A 269 18.72 7.82 -28.67
C ARG A 269 17.92 7.47 -27.40
N PRO A 270 18.38 6.48 -26.59
CA PRO A 270 17.63 6.06 -25.39
C PRO A 270 17.71 7.10 -24.28
N SER A 271 16.75 7.05 -23.34
CA SER A 271 16.66 7.96 -22.18
C SER A 271 17.92 7.97 -21.32
N THR A 272 18.60 6.83 -21.17
CA THR A 272 19.91 6.75 -20.47
C THR A 272 20.94 7.67 -21.09
N SER A 273 21.05 7.64 -22.41
CA SER A 273 21.97 8.50 -23.17
C SER A 273 21.54 9.98 -23.16
N LYS A 274 20.23 10.25 -23.31
CA LYS A 274 19.70 11.61 -23.22
C LYS A 274 19.95 12.23 -21.85
N TRP A 275 19.82 11.47 -20.76
CA TRP A 275 20.14 11.92 -19.41
C TRP A 275 21.63 12.24 -19.23
N ALA A 276 22.53 11.42 -19.75
CA ALA A 276 23.97 11.66 -19.72
C ALA A 276 24.38 12.88 -20.59
N ASP A 277 23.67 13.09 -21.71
CA ASP A 277 23.91 14.24 -22.57
C ASP A 277 23.68 15.57 -21.87
N ILE A 278 22.74 15.68 -20.94
CA ILE A 278 22.50 16.91 -20.16
C ILE A 278 23.79 17.40 -19.52
N ASP A 279 24.52 16.52 -18.83
CA ASP A 279 25.76 16.88 -18.17
C ASP A 279 26.89 17.16 -19.17
N SER A 280 27.00 16.35 -20.22
CA SER A 280 28.08 16.51 -21.22
C SER A 280 27.92 17.81 -22.02
N VAL A 281 26.72 18.16 -22.42
CA VAL A 281 26.43 19.39 -23.18
C VAL A 281 26.53 20.62 -22.27
N ALA A 282 26.12 20.53 -21.00
CA ALA A 282 26.30 21.60 -20.02
C ALA A 282 27.80 21.91 -19.81
N LYS A 283 28.65 20.87 -19.67
CA LYS A 283 30.11 21.00 -19.51
C LYS A 283 30.80 21.57 -20.75
N SER A 284 30.24 21.38 -21.96
CA SER A 284 30.81 21.93 -23.20
C SER A 284 30.53 23.43 -23.42
N GLY A 285 29.95 24.12 -22.43
CA GLY A 285 29.70 25.57 -22.47
C GLY A 285 28.32 25.96 -22.97
N ALA A 286 27.40 25.03 -23.12
CA ALA A 286 26.02 25.29 -23.50
C ALA A 286 25.11 25.70 -22.31
N LEU A 287 25.67 25.84 -21.13
CA LEU A 287 24.92 26.28 -19.93
C LEU A 287 25.05 27.81 -19.76
N SER A 288 23.92 28.52 -19.69
CA SER A 288 23.85 29.96 -19.40
C SER A 288 23.52 30.25 -17.92
N LYS A 289 22.85 29.30 -17.27
CA LYS A 289 22.54 29.37 -15.84
C LYS A 289 23.62 28.70 -14.97
N SER A 290 23.42 28.76 -13.65
CA SER A 290 24.38 28.14 -12.74
C SER A 290 24.32 26.61 -12.76
N PRO A 291 25.44 25.91 -12.57
CA PRO A 291 25.45 24.45 -12.42
C PRO A 291 24.57 23.96 -11.27
N LYS A 292 24.40 24.78 -10.23
CA LYS A 292 23.52 24.50 -9.10
C LYS A 292 22.06 24.42 -9.53
N GLU A 293 21.57 25.36 -10.33
CA GLU A 293 20.19 25.35 -10.84
C GLU A 293 19.92 24.11 -11.72
N LEU A 294 20.89 23.69 -12.53
CA LEU A 294 20.78 22.46 -13.31
C LEU A 294 20.71 21.22 -12.41
N MET A 295 21.57 21.15 -11.40
CA MET A 295 21.55 20.06 -10.44
C MET A 295 20.19 19.96 -9.69
N GLU A 296 19.67 21.09 -9.24
CA GLU A 296 18.38 21.17 -8.57
C GLU A 296 17.24 20.73 -9.50
N ALA A 297 17.25 21.14 -10.76
CA ALA A 297 16.28 20.71 -11.76
C ALA A 297 16.35 19.19 -12.02
N LYS A 298 17.55 18.61 -12.09
CA LYS A 298 17.73 17.17 -12.22
C LYS A 298 17.19 16.41 -11.01
N GLN A 299 17.37 16.92 -9.78
CA GLN A 299 16.78 16.35 -8.58
C GLN A 299 15.24 16.37 -8.64
N ASP A 300 14.65 17.47 -9.09
CA ASP A 300 13.21 17.60 -9.25
C ASP A 300 12.67 16.60 -10.28
N ILE A 301 13.39 16.39 -11.39
CA ILE A 301 13.04 15.37 -12.41
C ILE A 301 13.08 13.96 -11.82
N VAL A 302 14.13 13.63 -11.06
CA VAL A 302 14.20 12.33 -10.38
C VAL A 302 12.98 12.12 -9.48
N LEU A 303 12.66 13.10 -8.64
CA LEU A 303 11.48 13.04 -7.76
C LEU A 303 10.18 12.94 -8.55
N GLU A 304 10.02 13.66 -9.65
CA GLU A 304 8.81 13.63 -10.48
C GLU A 304 8.52 12.24 -11.05
N TYR A 305 9.57 11.51 -11.44
CA TYR A 305 9.44 10.19 -12.06
C TYR A 305 9.51 9.01 -11.08
N THR A 306 9.84 9.24 -9.80
CA THR A 306 10.04 8.13 -8.85
C THR A 306 9.32 8.29 -7.52
N TYR A 307 8.91 9.52 -7.15
CA TYR A 307 8.34 9.76 -5.82
C TYR A 307 6.95 9.09 -5.68
N PRO A 308 6.61 8.58 -4.48
CA PRO A 308 5.35 7.91 -4.23
C PRO A 308 4.12 8.72 -4.63
N ARG A 309 3.18 8.06 -5.31
CA ARG A 309 1.85 8.59 -5.63
C ARG A 309 0.84 7.92 -4.71
N LEU A 310 0.30 8.71 -3.78
CA LEU A 310 -0.58 8.22 -2.73
C LEU A 310 -2.02 8.61 -3.06
N ASP A 311 -2.96 7.65 -2.93
CA ASP A 311 -4.37 8.00 -2.88
C ASP A 311 -4.68 8.68 -1.54
N ALA A 312 -4.72 10.01 -1.62
CA ALA A 312 -4.87 10.85 -0.43
C ALA A 312 -6.24 10.73 0.23
N ASP A 313 -7.26 10.30 -0.47
CA ASP A 313 -8.63 10.23 0.06
C ASP A 313 -8.83 9.03 0.98
N VAL A 314 -8.08 7.95 0.76
CA VAL A 314 -8.21 6.68 1.51
C VAL A 314 -7.85 6.81 2.98
N GLY A 315 -6.82 7.57 3.32
CA GLY A 315 -6.28 7.59 4.69
C GLY A 315 -6.54 8.87 5.49
N LYS A 316 -6.98 9.95 4.85
CA LYS A 316 -7.21 11.25 5.51
C LYS A 316 -8.40 11.28 6.47
N LYS A 317 -9.33 10.31 6.36
CA LYS A 317 -10.55 10.22 7.17
C LYS A 317 -10.64 8.89 7.90
N LEU A 318 -11.14 8.92 9.14
CA LEU A 318 -11.36 7.72 9.96
C LEU A 318 -12.37 6.76 9.34
N ASN A 319 -13.42 7.26 8.70
CA ASN A 319 -14.53 6.45 8.20
C ASN A 319 -14.31 5.81 6.82
N HIS A 320 -13.13 5.90 6.26
CA HIS A 320 -12.81 5.27 4.99
C HIS A 320 -12.60 3.75 5.17
N LEU A 321 -12.85 2.99 4.12
CA LEU A 321 -12.72 1.54 4.09
C LEU A 321 -11.45 1.13 3.35
N LEU A 322 -10.86 -0.01 3.73
CA LEU A 322 -9.75 -0.60 2.98
C LEU A 322 -9.91 -2.12 2.92
N LYS A 323 -9.54 -2.69 1.76
CA LYS A 323 -9.60 -4.12 1.53
C LYS A 323 -8.80 -4.90 2.57
N SER A 324 -9.42 -5.92 3.16
CA SER A 324 -8.78 -6.77 4.17
C SER A 324 -7.55 -7.49 3.59
N PRO A 325 -6.49 -7.67 4.38
CA PRO A 325 -5.47 -8.66 4.08
C PRO A 325 -6.09 -10.06 3.93
N PHE A 326 -5.42 -10.91 3.18
CA PHE A 326 -5.79 -12.31 2.89
C PHE A 326 -7.08 -12.52 2.11
N VAL A 327 -7.82 -11.52 1.69
CA VAL A 327 -8.96 -11.73 0.79
C VAL A 327 -8.50 -12.10 -0.62
N VAL A 328 -9.37 -12.79 -1.35
CA VAL A 328 -9.17 -13.11 -2.76
C VAL A 328 -9.49 -11.88 -3.61
N HIS A 329 -8.63 -11.52 -4.55
CA HIS A 329 -8.95 -10.47 -5.50
C HIS A 329 -9.84 -11.04 -6.63
N PRO A 330 -11.08 -10.53 -6.83
CA PRO A 330 -12.05 -11.18 -7.72
C PRO A 330 -11.62 -11.25 -9.19
N ALA A 331 -10.79 -10.30 -9.66
CA ALA A 331 -10.36 -10.28 -11.06
C ALA A 331 -9.13 -11.15 -11.34
N THR A 332 -8.33 -11.51 -10.34
CA THR A 332 -7.05 -12.23 -10.53
C THR A 332 -7.01 -13.57 -9.81
N GLY A 333 -7.88 -13.78 -8.83
CA GLY A 333 -7.86 -14.93 -7.93
C GLY A 333 -6.71 -14.92 -6.92
N ARG A 334 -5.80 -13.94 -6.99
CA ARG A 334 -4.66 -13.83 -6.07
C ARG A 334 -5.08 -13.37 -4.68
N ILE A 335 -4.35 -13.88 -3.70
CA ILE A 335 -4.56 -13.50 -2.30
C ILE A 335 -3.88 -12.17 -2.01
N CYS A 336 -4.53 -11.31 -1.22
CA CYS A 336 -3.94 -10.06 -0.72
C CYS A 336 -2.96 -10.36 0.42
N VAL A 337 -1.72 -10.70 0.10
CA VAL A 337 -0.72 -11.18 1.05
C VAL A 337 0.15 -10.07 1.62
N PRO A 338 0.67 -10.22 2.86
CA PRO A 338 1.70 -9.34 3.38
C PRO A 338 2.97 -9.34 2.53
N ILE A 339 3.63 -8.18 2.42
CA ILE A 339 4.93 -8.01 1.77
C ILE A 339 5.99 -7.89 2.85
N ASP A 340 6.95 -8.82 2.87
CA ASP A 340 8.10 -8.74 3.77
C ASP A 340 9.09 -7.68 3.27
N LEU A 341 9.23 -6.59 4.01
CA LEU A 341 10.10 -5.47 3.64
C LEU A 341 11.57 -5.84 3.51
N ARG A 342 12.02 -6.89 4.21
CA ARG A 342 13.41 -7.38 4.09
C ARG A 342 13.69 -7.97 2.71
N LYS A 343 12.64 -8.29 1.96
CA LYS A 343 12.66 -8.88 0.61
C LYS A 343 11.79 -8.11 -0.37
N VAL A 344 11.58 -6.81 -0.14
CA VAL A 344 10.66 -6.00 -0.94
C VAL A 344 11.08 -5.93 -2.41
N ASP A 345 12.39 -5.94 -2.68
CA ASP A 345 12.94 -5.93 -4.04
C ASP A 345 12.75 -7.26 -4.79
N GLU A 346 12.60 -8.36 -4.03
CA GLU A 346 12.39 -9.71 -4.58
C GLU A 346 10.91 -10.07 -4.73
N PHE A 347 10.01 -9.21 -4.23
CA PHE A 347 8.57 -9.52 -4.23
C PHE A 347 8.02 -9.54 -5.66
N ASP A 348 7.54 -10.71 -6.07
CA ASP A 348 6.86 -10.89 -7.36
C ASP A 348 5.33 -10.90 -7.20
N PRO A 349 4.63 -9.83 -7.62
CA PRO A 349 3.17 -9.77 -7.54
C PRO A 349 2.48 -10.81 -8.43
N LEU A 350 3.16 -11.28 -9.48
CA LEU A 350 2.63 -12.27 -10.40
C LEU A 350 2.81 -13.70 -9.90
N GLY A 351 3.80 -13.92 -9.01
CA GLY A 351 4.06 -15.18 -8.33
C GLY A 351 3.18 -15.43 -7.09
N VAL A 352 2.37 -14.45 -6.65
CA VAL A 352 1.45 -14.64 -5.52
C VAL A 352 0.38 -15.68 -5.87
N PRO A 353 0.15 -16.68 -4.99
CA PRO A 353 -0.74 -17.79 -5.29
C PRO A 353 -2.20 -17.34 -5.47
N LYS A 354 -2.92 -18.07 -6.34
CA LYS A 354 -4.36 -17.90 -6.52
C LYS A 354 -5.13 -18.89 -5.65
N VAL A 355 -6.36 -18.53 -5.33
CA VAL A 355 -7.23 -19.36 -4.50
C VAL A 355 -7.40 -20.78 -5.04
N THR A 356 -7.53 -20.95 -6.36
CA THR A 356 -7.67 -22.26 -7.00
C THR A 356 -6.40 -23.10 -6.93
N GLU A 357 -5.23 -22.49 -7.02
CA GLU A 357 -3.93 -23.13 -6.84
C GLU A 357 -3.78 -23.64 -5.41
N LEU A 358 -4.10 -22.83 -4.41
CA LEU A 358 -4.04 -23.17 -2.99
C LEU A 358 -4.99 -24.33 -2.63
N LEU A 359 -6.20 -24.36 -3.18
CA LEU A 359 -7.13 -25.46 -2.95
C LEU A 359 -6.61 -26.77 -3.58
N ALA A 360 -6.03 -26.71 -4.77
CA ALA A 360 -5.40 -27.85 -5.42
C ALA A 360 -4.17 -28.37 -4.63
N GLU A 361 -3.36 -27.47 -4.05
CA GLU A 361 -2.23 -27.86 -3.17
C GLU A 361 -2.70 -28.65 -1.95
N ILE A 362 -3.84 -28.26 -1.34
CA ILE A 362 -4.39 -29.03 -0.21
C ILE A 362 -4.88 -30.42 -0.66
N ASP A 363 -5.58 -30.47 -1.79
CA ASP A 363 -6.15 -31.73 -2.29
C ASP A 363 -5.06 -32.68 -2.81
N GLY A 364 -3.93 -32.16 -3.27
CA GLY A 364 -2.74 -32.91 -3.68
C GLY A 364 -1.74 -33.25 -2.57
N TRP A 365 -2.02 -32.85 -1.32
CA TRP A 365 -1.08 -33.04 -0.22
C TRP A 365 -0.87 -34.55 0.11
N GLN A 366 0.39 -34.99 0.06
CA GLN A 366 0.80 -36.37 0.32
C GLN A 366 1.66 -36.53 1.59
N GLY A 367 1.73 -35.51 2.44
CA GLY A 367 2.51 -35.57 3.67
C GLY A 367 1.88 -36.47 4.73
N GLU A 368 2.69 -36.94 5.68
CA GLU A 368 2.21 -37.74 6.81
C GLU A 368 1.39 -36.91 7.79
N ASP A 369 0.08 -36.88 7.59
CA ASP A 369 -0.87 -36.16 8.47
C ASP A 369 -1.19 -36.92 9.78
N ALA A 370 -0.69 -38.16 9.94
CA ALA A 370 -1.20 -39.11 10.94
C ALA A 370 -0.86 -38.72 12.40
N GLU A 371 0.16 -37.93 12.67
CA GLU A 371 0.59 -37.60 14.03
C GLU A 371 0.53 -36.12 14.43
N LYS A 372 0.42 -35.21 13.48
CA LYS A 372 0.31 -33.76 13.74
C LYS A 372 -0.95 -33.20 13.11
N LYS A 373 -1.80 -32.53 13.90
CA LYS A 373 -2.95 -31.76 13.38
C LYS A 373 -2.46 -30.56 12.58
N ILE A 374 -1.98 -30.79 11.35
CA ILE A 374 -1.53 -29.77 10.41
C ILE A 374 -2.77 -29.06 9.86
N GLN A 375 -2.81 -27.73 9.95
CA GLN A 375 -3.91 -26.93 9.38
C GLN A 375 -3.78 -26.87 7.85
N ASP A 376 -4.88 -26.72 7.14
CA ASP A 376 -4.87 -26.77 5.67
C ASP A 376 -3.98 -25.68 5.05
N TRP A 377 -3.96 -24.47 5.61
CA TRP A 377 -3.06 -23.41 5.10
C TRP A 377 -1.56 -23.76 5.26
N GLU A 378 -1.19 -24.60 6.21
CA GLU A 378 0.21 -25.02 6.41
C GLU A 378 0.71 -25.97 5.31
N LYS A 379 -0.23 -26.55 4.55
CA LYS A 379 0.01 -27.46 3.40
C LYS A 379 0.19 -26.69 2.09
N THR A 380 0.13 -25.36 2.11
CA THR A 380 0.07 -24.55 0.91
C THR A 380 1.16 -23.49 0.83
N SER A 381 1.37 -22.97 -0.36
CA SER A 381 2.25 -21.81 -0.63
C SER A 381 1.78 -20.53 0.06
N LEU A 382 0.62 -20.50 0.70
CA LEU A 382 0.15 -19.40 1.56
C LEU A 382 0.84 -19.39 2.94
N LYS A 383 1.43 -20.50 3.38
CA LYS A 383 2.06 -20.69 4.68
C LYS A 383 3.03 -19.57 5.08
N PRO A 384 4.04 -19.21 4.27
CA PRO A 384 5.02 -18.17 4.67
C PRO A 384 4.36 -16.82 4.94
N TYR A 385 3.31 -16.46 4.23
CA TYR A 385 2.58 -15.22 4.42
C TYR A 385 1.76 -15.20 5.72
N ILE A 386 1.12 -16.32 6.07
CA ILE A 386 0.37 -16.45 7.33
C ILE A 386 1.34 -16.50 8.52
N GLU A 387 2.48 -17.17 8.41
CA GLU A 387 3.52 -17.21 9.46
C GLU A 387 4.11 -15.81 9.69
N TRP A 388 4.39 -15.07 8.63
CA TRP A 388 4.82 -13.67 8.73
C TRP A 388 3.77 -12.82 9.46
N PHE A 389 2.50 -12.93 9.07
CA PHE A 389 1.40 -12.20 9.70
C PHE A 389 1.23 -12.57 11.17
N ARG A 390 1.32 -13.86 11.51
CA ARG A 390 1.31 -14.33 12.89
C ARG A 390 2.41 -13.70 13.72
N ALA A 391 3.62 -13.65 13.20
CA ALA A 391 4.78 -13.03 13.88
C ALA A 391 4.58 -11.52 14.06
N PHE A 392 4.08 -10.82 13.04
CA PHE A 392 3.74 -9.40 13.10
C PHE A 392 2.70 -9.12 14.20
N VAL A 393 1.61 -9.88 14.24
CA VAL A 393 0.54 -9.73 15.23
C VAL A 393 1.06 -10.02 16.64
N ALA A 394 1.90 -11.04 16.81
CA ALA A 394 2.51 -11.35 18.11
C ALA A 394 3.39 -10.20 18.63
N GLY A 395 4.18 -9.57 17.75
CA GLY A 395 4.96 -8.37 18.09
C GLY A 395 4.10 -7.19 18.50
N LEU A 396 3.03 -6.91 17.74
CA LEU A 396 2.07 -5.85 18.05
C LEU A 396 1.43 -6.05 19.42
N LEU A 397 0.91 -7.25 19.71
CA LEU A 397 0.26 -7.57 20.98
C LEU A 397 1.20 -7.49 22.17
N LYS A 398 2.47 -7.87 21.98
CA LYS A 398 3.50 -7.74 23.03
C LYS A 398 3.70 -6.27 23.39
N ASP A 399 3.92 -5.41 22.40
CA ASP A 399 4.15 -3.98 22.63
C ASP A 399 2.91 -3.29 23.23
N GLU A 400 1.69 -3.67 22.83
CA GLU A 400 0.44 -3.16 23.42
C GLU A 400 0.36 -3.50 24.91
N LYS A 401 0.69 -4.74 25.28
CA LYS A 401 0.71 -5.18 26.69
C LYS A 401 1.75 -4.42 27.51
N ASP A 402 2.98 -4.30 27.00
CA ASP A 402 4.07 -3.63 27.69
C ASP A 402 3.78 -2.13 27.89
N ASN A 403 3.16 -1.48 26.90
CA ASN A 403 2.72 -0.08 26.99
C ASN A 403 1.53 0.10 27.95
N GLY A 404 0.61 -0.86 28.06
CA GLY A 404 -0.48 -0.87 29.04
C GLY A 404 0.06 -0.88 30.47
N VAL A 405 0.98 -1.81 30.77
CA VAL A 405 1.62 -1.91 32.09
C VAL A 405 2.40 -0.65 32.49
N LYS A 406 3.06 0.01 31.55
CA LYS A 406 3.77 1.28 31.81
C LYS A 406 2.81 2.39 32.21
N ARG A 407 1.70 2.56 31.49
CA ARG A 407 0.68 3.58 31.80
C ARG A 407 0.04 3.37 33.17
N GLU A 408 -0.33 2.12 33.50
CA GLU A 408 -0.87 1.80 34.82
C GLU A 408 0.11 2.12 35.96
N ARG A 409 1.43 1.92 35.75
CA ARG A 409 2.47 2.29 36.73
C ARG A 409 2.62 3.80 36.85
N GLU A 410 2.60 4.54 35.74
CA GLU A 410 2.67 6.00 35.71
C GLU A 410 1.45 6.65 36.38
N GLU A 411 0.23 6.15 36.09
CA GLU A 411 -1.00 6.60 36.71
C GLU A 411 -1.02 6.30 38.24
N ASN A 412 -0.58 5.11 38.67
CA ASN A 412 -0.48 4.76 40.09
C ASN A 412 0.60 5.56 40.79
N SER A 413 1.73 5.87 40.15
CA SER A 413 2.78 6.72 40.71
C SER A 413 2.29 8.14 40.93
N SER A 414 1.61 8.71 39.93
CA SER A 414 1.00 10.05 40.00
C SER A 414 -0.12 10.15 41.05
N ALA A 415 -0.84 9.04 41.29
CA ALA A 415 -1.90 8.99 42.30
C ALA A 415 -1.34 8.84 43.73
N MET A 416 -0.08 8.42 43.90
CA MET A 416 0.59 8.33 45.21
C MET A 416 1.33 9.63 45.62
N GLU A 417 1.48 10.60 44.70
CA GLU A 417 2.09 11.91 44.95
C GLU A 417 1.09 12.99 45.43
N PHE A 418 -0.16 12.62 45.66
CA PHE A 418 -1.21 13.48 46.25
C PHE A 418 -1.67 12.89 47.63
#